data_b5b9aaa6afff19efab771145ce405124
#
_entry.id   b5b9aaa6afff19efab771145ce405124
#
_cell.length_a   1.000
_cell.length_b   1.000
_cell.length_c   1.000
_cell.angle_alpha   90.00
_cell.angle_beta   90.00
_cell.angle_gamma   90.00
#
_symmetry.space_group_name_H-M   'P 1'
#
loop_
_entity.id
_entity.type
_entity.pdbx_description
1 polymer ?
#
loop_
_entity_poly.entity_id
_entity_poly.type
_entity_poly.pdbx_seq_one_letter_code
_entity_poly.pdbx_strand_id
1 'polypeptide(L)'
;KVIEKAMGGVLFIDEAYALNGKSENDFGQEAIDTILKAMEDHRDDLVVIVAGYTELMDRFIHSNPGLESRFNRFLMFEDYTPEQMVAIFKMQCKKGCYVLAQGTEELVRDFIAEESADDSFGNARGVRNLFEHILVAQNNRLAKMENVTRDDLMQILPDDVLSARGKIDE
;
A
#
# COMPACT_ATOMS: atom_id res chain seq x y z
N LYS A 1 -16.22 -3.97 -22.32
CA LYS A 1 -14.89 -4.67 -22.46
C LYS A 1 -14.28 -5.08 -21.11
N VAL A 2 -14.15 -4.18 -20.10
CA VAL A 2 -13.56 -4.55 -18.79
C VAL A 2 -14.49 -5.52 -18.04
N ILE A 3 -15.76 -5.17 -17.93
CA ILE A 3 -16.78 -6.00 -17.25
C ILE A 3 -16.89 -7.37 -17.92
N GLU A 4 -16.94 -7.44 -19.26
CA GLU A 4 -16.97 -8.72 -20.00
C GLU A 4 -15.79 -9.64 -19.67
N LYS A 5 -14.61 -9.07 -19.38
CA LYS A 5 -13.44 -9.83 -18.98
C LYS A 5 -13.48 -10.31 -17.52
N ALA A 6 -14.29 -9.65 -16.70
CA ALA A 6 -14.47 -9.98 -15.29
C ALA A 6 -15.60 -11.00 -15.05
N MET A 7 -16.37 -11.35 -16.11
CA MET A 7 -17.42 -12.33 -16.00
C MET A 7 -16.90 -13.69 -15.53
N GLY A 8 -17.64 -14.34 -14.66
CA GLY A 8 -17.20 -15.57 -13.98
C GLY A 8 -16.14 -15.34 -12.90
N GLY A 9 -15.90 -14.09 -12.49
CA GLY A 9 -14.83 -13.74 -11.58
C GLY A 9 -15.10 -12.49 -10.75
N VAL A 10 -14.03 -11.70 -10.56
CA VAL A 10 -14.04 -10.50 -9.71
C VAL A 10 -13.62 -9.27 -10.51
N LEU A 11 -14.43 -8.22 -10.47
CA LEU A 11 -14.07 -6.88 -10.88
C LEU A 11 -13.60 -6.09 -9.66
N PHE A 12 -12.31 -5.79 -9.59
CA PHE A 12 -11.73 -4.97 -8.54
C PHE A 12 -11.49 -3.55 -9.07
N ILE A 13 -12.02 -2.55 -8.37
CA ILE A 13 -11.87 -1.13 -8.72
C ILE A 13 -11.22 -0.42 -7.53
N ASP A 14 -9.97 -0.02 -7.70
CA ASP A 14 -9.24 0.76 -6.73
C ASP A 14 -9.57 2.25 -6.87
N GLU A 15 -9.57 2.98 -5.76
CA GLU A 15 -9.93 4.41 -5.70
C GLU A 15 -11.26 4.73 -6.44
N ALA A 16 -12.27 3.88 -6.22
CA ALA A 16 -13.54 3.94 -6.98
C ALA A 16 -14.24 5.29 -6.90
N TYR A 17 -14.00 6.08 -5.85
CA TYR A 17 -14.50 7.46 -5.72
C TYR A 17 -14.04 8.38 -6.86
N ALA A 18 -12.95 8.03 -7.56
CA ALA A 18 -12.49 8.77 -8.74
C ALA A 18 -13.53 8.73 -9.89
N LEU A 19 -14.43 7.75 -9.90
CA LEU A 19 -15.56 7.69 -10.86
C LEU A 19 -16.61 8.77 -10.60
N ASN A 20 -16.61 9.42 -9.43
CA ASN A 20 -17.54 10.50 -9.09
C ASN A 20 -16.96 11.89 -9.39
N GLY A 21 -16.28 12.05 -10.52
CA GLY A 21 -15.73 13.31 -10.99
C GLY A 21 -16.81 14.37 -11.27
N LYS A 22 -16.44 15.64 -11.25
CA LYS A 22 -17.36 16.79 -11.43
C LYS A 22 -17.14 17.54 -12.77
N SER A 23 -16.55 16.94 -13.78
CA SER A 23 -16.33 17.63 -15.06
C SER A 23 -17.48 17.39 -16.05
N GLU A 24 -17.83 18.39 -16.86
CA GLU A 24 -18.91 18.32 -17.86
C GLU A 24 -18.69 17.23 -18.94
N ASN A 25 -17.48 16.66 -19.04
CA ASN A 25 -17.13 15.55 -19.93
C ASN A 25 -16.77 14.27 -19.15
N ASP A 26 -17.32 14.10 -17.95
CA ASP A 26 -16.97 12.99 -17.10
C ASP A 26 -17.80 11.74 -17.45
N PHE A 27 -17.15 10.75 -18.00
CA PHE A 27 -17.73 9.41 -18.23
C PHE A 27 -17.89 8.57 -16.96
N GLY A 28 -17.59 9.14 -15.79
CA GLY A 28 -17.65 8.44 -14.51
C GLY A 28 -19.06 7.98 -14.18
N GLN A 29 -20.07 8.84 -14.37
CA GLN A 29 -21.45 8.46 -14.13
C GLN A 29 -21.92 7.34 -15.08
N GLU A 30 -21.54 7.39 -16.37
CA GLU A 30 -21.84 6.32 -17.32
C GLU A 30 -21.15 5.00 -16.91
N ALA A 31 -19.94 5.08 -16.39
CA ALA A 31 -19.23 3.91 -15.87
C ALA A 31 -19.93 3.33 -14.62
N ILE A 32 -20.37 4.17 -13.70
CA ILE A 32 -21.14 3.76 -12.51
C ILE A 32 -22.44 3.05 -12.94
N ASP A 33 -23.21 3.66 -13.83
CA ASP A 33 -24.49 3.09 -14.32
C ASP A 33 -24.26 1.75 -15.03
N THR A 34 -23.18 1.64 -15.79
CA THR A 34 -22.77 0.40 -16.46
C THR A 34 -22.39 -0.69 -15.46
N ILE A 35 -21.68 -0.35 -14.39
CA ILE A 35 -21.31 -1.29 -13.32
C ILE A 35 -22.55 -1.74 -12.56
N LEU A 36 -23.42 -0.81 -12.18
CA LEU A 36 -24.66 -1.10 -11.47
C LEU A 36 -25.59 -2.03 -12.27
N LYS A 37 -25.68 -1.79 -13.58
CA LYS A 37 -26.42 -2.66 -14.51
C LYS A 37 -25.80 -4.06 -14.58
N ALA A 38 -24.48 -4.15 -14.68
CA ALA A 38 -23.81 -5.44 -14.74
C ALA A 38 -23.96 -6.23 -13.43
N MET A 39 -23.94 -5.56 -12.27
CA MET A 39 -24.19 -6.19 -10.97
C MET A 39 -25.61 -6.75 -10.86
N GLU A 40 -26.60 -6.16 -11.51
CA GLU A 40 -27.98 -6.66 -11.56
C GLU A 40 -28.12 -7.83 -12.54
N ASP A 41 -27.67 -7.62 -13.77
CA ASP A 41 -27.83 -8.59 -14.88
C ASP A 41 -27.01 -9.87 -14.66
N HIS A 42 -25.91 -9.78 -13.91
CA HIS A 42 -24.91 -10.87 -13.72
C HIS A 42 -24.60 -11.15 -12.24
N ARG A 43 -25.56 -10.96 -11.35
CA ARG A 43 -25.39 -11.11 -9.90
C ARG A 43 -24.86 -12.47 -9.44
N ASP A 44 -25.09 -13.52 -10.22
CA ASP A 44 -24.68 -14.89 -9.91
C ASP A 44 -23.27 -15.22 -10.50
N ASP A 45 -22.72 -14.35 -11.36
CA ASP A 45 -21.52 -14.63 -12.13
C ASP A 45 -20.46 -13.51 -12.04
N LEU A 46 -20.78 -12.38 -11.38
CA LEU A 46 -19.88 -11.25 -11.22
C LEU A 46 -19.82 -10.77 -9.77
N VAL A 47 -18.62 -10.79 -9.19
CA VAL A 47 -18.35 -10.13 -7.91
C VAL A 47 -17.69 -8.77 -8.18
N VAL A 48 -18.22 -7.69 -7.62
CA VAL A 48 -17.60 -6.37 -7.71
C VAL A 48 -17.07 -5.97 -6.35
N ILE A 49 -15.80 -5.59 -6.31
CA ILE A 49 -15.12 -5.07 -5.13
C ILE A 49 -14.64 -3.66 -5.46
N VAL A 50 -15.04 -2.70 -4.65
CA VAL A 50 -14.57 -1.30 -4.73
C VAL A 50 -13.72 -0.99 -3.52
N ALA A 51 -12.59 -0.32 -3.71
CA ALA A 51 -11.67 0.03 -2.65
C ALA A 51 -11.32 1.52 -2.70
N GLY A 52 -10.86 2.06 -1.57
CA GLY A 52 -10.40 3.43 -1.45
C GLY A 52 -10.37 3.92 0.00
N TYR A 53 -10.03 5.17 0.21
CA TYR A 53 -10.01 5.80 1.53
C TYR A 53 -11.43 5.88 2.11
N THR A 54 -11.55 5.53 3.38
CA THR A 54 -12.84 5.36 4.08
C THR A 54 -13.80 6.51 3.88
N GLU A 55 -13.39 7.74 4.16
CA GLU A 55 -14.25 8.92 4.03
C GLU A 55 -14.69 9.20 2.59
N LEU A 56 -13.77 8.99 1.62
CA LEU A 56 -14.06 9.19 0.20
C LEU A 56 -15.00 8.11 -0.33
N MET A 57 -14.81 6.86 0.11
CA MET A 57 -15.69 5.74 -0.24
C MET A 57 -17.07 5.90 0.37
N ASP A 58 -17.18 6.37 1.61
CA ASP A 58 -18.48 6.66 2.23
C ASP A 58 -19.28 7.68 1.40
N ARG A 59 -18.65 8.78 1.02
CA ARG A 59 -19.26 9.81 0.14
C ARG A 59 -19.61 9.24 -1.24
N PHE A 60 -18.77 8.38 -1.79
CA PHE A 60 -18.98 7.73 -3.09
C PHE A 60 -20.22 6.83 -3.05
N ILE A 61 -20.33 5.95 -2.07
CA ILE A 61 -21.47 5.03 -1.94
C ILE A 61 -22.79 5.79 -1.75
N HIS A 62 -22.80 6.81 -0.89
CA HIS A 62 -24.01 7.61 -0.62
C HIS A 62 -24.32 8.65 -1.72
N SER A 63 -23.46 8.83 -2.72
CA SER A 63 -23.73 9.74 -3.84
C SER A 63 -24.79 9.23 -4.81
N ASN A 64 -25.05 7.92 -4.82
CA ASN A 64 -25.97 7.29 -5.75
C ASN A 64 -26.77 6.16 -5.05
N PRO A 65 -28.12 6.24 -5.02
CA PRO A 65 -28.94 5.21 -4.38
C PRO A 65 -28.74 3.79 -4.96
N GLY A 66 -28.33 3.70 -6.22
CA GLY A 66 -27.98 2.44 -6.88
C GLY A 66 -26.72 1.80 -6.29
N LEU A 67 -25.70 2.60 -5.93
CA LEU A 67 -24.51 2.14 -5.23
C LEU A 67 -24.87 1.66 -3.82
N GLU A 68 -25.58 2.47 -3.05
CA GLU A 68 -25.97 2.17 -1.67
C GLU A 68 -26.79 0.86 -1.57
N SER A 69 -27.68 0.61 -2.52
CA SER A 69 -28.52 -0.61 -2.52
C SER A 69 -27.76 -1.89 -2.88
N ARG A 70 -26.64 -1.79 -3.60
CA ARG A 70 -25.86 -2.95 -4.09
C ARG A 70 -24.61 -3.25 -3.30
N PHE A 71 -23.95 -2.23 -2.75
CA PHE A 71 -22.80 -2.40 -1.88
C PHE A 71 -23.25 -2.52 -0.42
N ASN A 72 -23.45 -3.73 0.05
CA ASN A 72 -23.97 -4.05 1.37
C ASN A 72 -22.96 -4.73 2.30
N ARG A 73 -21.73 -4.92 1.84
CA ARG A 73 -20.63 -5.51 2.62
C ARG A 73 -19.46 -4.55 2.65
N PHE A 74 -19.08 -4.13 3.85
CA PHE A 74 -17.99 -3.21 4.09
C PHE A 74 -16.89 -3.95 4.86
N LEU A 75 -15.66 -3.88 4.35
CA LEU A 75 -14.47 -4.42 4.98
C LEU A 75 -13.56 -3.25 5.33
N MET A 76 -13.35 -3.03 6.60
CA MET A 76 -12.43 -2.02 7.11
C MET A 76 -11.06 -2.65 7.33
N PHE A 77 -10.02 -1.98 6.84
CA PHE A 77 -8.64 -2.30 7.11
C PHE A 77 -8.08 -1.19 7.99
N GLU A 78 -7.86 -1.52 9.24
CA GLU A 78 -7.22 -0.61 10.18
C GLU A 78 -5.74 -0.44 9.85
N ASP A 79 -5.18 0.68 10.28
CA ASP A 79 -3.75 0.91 10.15
C ASP A 79 -2.95 -0.08 11.00
N TYR A 80 -1.78 -0.45 10.52
CA TYR A 80 -0.87 -1.30 11.28
C TYR A 80 -0.31 -0.56 12.49
N THR A 81 -0.18 -1.27 13.63
CA THR A 81 0.58 -0.73 14.76
C THR A 81 2.07 -0.67 14.42
N PRO A 82 2.86 0.16 15.14
CA PRO A 82 4.31 0.20 14.96
C PRO A 82 4.97 -1.19 15.06
N GLU A 83 4.50 -2.05 15.97
CA GLU A 83 5.02 -3.41 16.12
C GLU A 83 4.71 -4.29 14.90
N GLN A 84 3.51 -4.15 14.34
CA GLN A 84 3.14 -4.84 13.11
C GLN A 84 3.97 -4.33 11.92
N MET A 85 4.23 -3.04 11.85
CA MET A 85 5.08 -2.43 10.82
C MET A 85 6.53 -2.94 10.91
N VAL A 86 7.10 -3.07 12.13
CA VAL A 86 8.40 -3.71 12.34
C VAL A 86 8.39 -5.18 11.89
N ALA A 87 7.31 -5.90 12.15
CA ALA A 87 7.17 -7.28 11.68
C ALA A 87 7.13 -7.36 10.13
N ILE A 88 6.45 -6.40 9.47
CA ILE A 88 6.45 -6.28 8.00
C ILE A 88 7.88 -6.01 7.48
N PHE A 89 8.63 -5.11 8.12
CA PHE A 89 10.01 -4.83 7.77
C PHE A 89 10.88 -6.10 7.87
N LYS A 90 10.80 -6.82 8.98
CA LYS A 90 11.53 -8.10 9.18
C LYS A 90 11.14 -9.16 8.16
N MET A 91 9.87 -9.21 7.76
CA MET A 91 9.42 -10.11 6.69
C MET A 91 10.07 -9.76 5.35
N GLN A 92 10.23 -8.48 5.03
CA GLN A 92 10.93 -8.03 3.80
C GLN A 92 12.41 -8.40 3.86
N CYS A 93 13.09 -8.17 5.00
CA CYS A 93 14.47 -8.61 5.21
C CYS A 93 14.61 -10.11 4.96
N LYS A 94 13.75 -10.92 5.57
CA LYS A 94 13.76 -12.38 5.39
C LYS A 94 13.56 -12.79 3.93
N LYS A 95 12.61 -12.16 3.23
CA LYS A 95 12.33 -12.43 1.81
C LYS A 95 13.51 -12.08 0.92
N GLY A 96 14.24 -10.99 1.23
CA GLY A 96 15.45 -10.56 0.53
C GLY A 96 16.73 -11.25 1.00
N CYS A 97 16.65 -12.18 1.97
CA CYS A 97 17.81 -12.83 2.60
C CYS A 97 18.74 -11.84 3.34
N TYR A 98 18.21 -10.73 3.83
CA TYR A 98 18.96 -9.77 4.63
C TYR A 98 18.93 -10.13 6.11
N VAL A 99 20.05 -9.84 6.79
CA VAL A 99 20.26 -10.05 8.22
C VAL A 99 20.53 -8.69 8.88
N LEU A 100 19.78 -8.39 9.94
CA LEU A 100 20.01 -7.18 10.72
C LEU A 100 21.19 -7.38 11.67
N ALA A 101 22.17 -6.49 11.64
CA ALA A 101 23.24 -6.45 12.61
C ALA A 101 22.69 -6.05 14.01
N GLN A 102 23.52 -6.28 15.03
CA GLN A 102 23.16 -5.88 16.40
C GLN A 102 22.84 -4.37 16.47
N GLY A 103 21.73 -4.01 17.13
CA GLY A 103 21.27 -2.63 17.29
C GLY A 103 20.46 -2.08 16.10
N THR A 104 20.44 -2.76 14.96
CA THR A 104 19.74 -2.28 13.76
C THR A 104 18.21 -2.38 13.94
N GLU A 105 17.71 -3.44 14.57
CA GLU A 105 16.26 -3.62 14.78
C GLU A 105 15.68 -2.53 15.67
N GLU A 106 16.41 -2.13 16.71
CA GLU A 106 16.00 -1.05 17.62
C GLU A 106 15.88 0.28 16.87
N LEU A 107 16.87 0.63 16.03
CA LEU A 107 16.83 1.86 15.23
C LEU A 107 15.66 1.86 14.24
N VAL A 108 15.38 0.73 13.59
CA VAL A 108 14.22 0.60 12.68
C VAL A 108 12.92 0.76 13.46
N ARG A 109 12.81 0.19 14.64
CA ARG A 109 11.64 0.31 15.51
C ARG A 109 11.39 1.75 15.94
N ASP A 110 12.43 2.43 16.40
CA ASP A 110 12.35 3.83 16.83
C ASP A 110 11.95 4.73 15.67
N PHE A 111 12.54 4.52 14.47
CA PHE A 111 12.18 5.24 13.27
C PHE A 111 10.71 5.02 12.88
N ILE A 112 10.26 3.77 12.84
CA ILE A 112 8.86 3.46 12.50
C ILE A 112 7.90 4.05 13.54
N ALA A 113 8.23 4.00 14.82
CA ALA A 113 7.39 4.57 15.87
C ALA A 113 7.25 6.09 15.76
N GLU A 114 8.31 6.79 15.36
CA GLU A 114 8.33 8.23 15.15
C GLU A 114 7.55 8.63 13.89
N GLU A 115 7.86 8.01 12.75
CA GLU A 115 7.26 8.35 11.46
C GLU A 115 5.79 7.91 11.34
N SER A 116 5.41 6.79 11.97
CA SER A 116 4.02 6.32 11.92
C SER A 116 3.04 7.16 12.73
N ALA A 117 3.53 8.15 13.48
CA ALA A 117 2.68 9.17 14.10
C ALA A 117 2.10 10.17 13.07
N ASP A 118 2.67 10.22 11.86
CA ASP A 118 2.19 11.04 10.75
C ASP A 118 1.48 10.13 9.71
N ASP A 119 0.25 10.50 9.35
CA ASP A 119 -0.57 9.78 8.36
C ASP A 119 0.12 9.70 6.97
N SER A 120 1.04 10.63 6.68
CA SER A 120 1.82 10.66 5.43
C SER A 120 2.82 9.51 5.29
N PHE A 121 3.20 8.84 6.38
CA PHE A 121 4.09 7.68 6.33
C PHE A 121 3.53 6.56 5.46
N GLY A 122 2.19 6.42 5.41
CA GLY A 122 1.54 5.53 4.46
C GLY A 122 1.60 4.05 4.81
N ASN A 123 1.68 3.72 6.11
CA ASN A 123 1.48 2.35 6.61
C ASN A 123 2.53 1.35 6.06
N ALA A 124 2.08 0.19 5.57
CA ALA A 124 2.96 -0.82 4.96
C ALA A 124 3.72 -0.31 3.72
N ARG A 125 3.19 0.70 3.01
CA ARG A 125 3.91 1.36 1.90
C ARG A 125 5.10 2.13 2.43
N GLY A 126 4.93 2.88 3.53
CA GLY A 126 6.01 3.59 4.21
C GLY A 126 7.12 2.64 4.68
N VAL A 127 6.75 1.50 5.25
CA VAL A 127 7.73 0.47 5.64
C VAL A 127 8.51 -0.06 4.43
N ARG A 128 7.85 -0.24 3.28
CA ARG A 128 8.54 -0.66 2.05
C ARG A 128 9.50 0.42 1.56
N ASN A 129 9.08 1.68 1.54
CA ASN A 129 9.94 2.79 1.13
C ASN A 129 11.16 2.90 2.06
N LEU A 130 10.96 2.79 3.37
CA LEU A 130 12.05 2.75 4.34
C LEU A 130 13.03 1.62 4.04
N PHE A 131 12.53 0.41 3.80
CA PHE A 131 13.38 -0.74 3.45
C PHE A 131 14.19 -0.47 2.18
N GLU A 132 13.59 0.07 1.13
CA GLU A 132 14.26 0.42 -0.12
C GLU A 132 15.33 1.51 0.09
N HIS A 133 15.06 2.54 0.91
CA HIS A 133 16.05 3.56 1.25
C HIS A 133 17.25 2.99 2.03
N ILE A 134 16.98 2.08 2.97
CA ILE A 134 18.04 1.38 3.71
C ILE A 134 18.91 0.55 2.75
N LEU A 135 18.33 -0.13 1.77
CA LEU A 135 19.09 -0.88 0.77
C LEU A 135 19.94 0.04 -0.12
N VAL A 136 19.44 1.23 -0.46
CA VAL A 136 20.25 2.24 -1.18
C VAL A 136 21.43 2.69 -0.32
N ALA A 137 21.23 2.92 0.98
CA ALA A 137 22.31 3.29 1.90
C ALA A 137 23.35 2.16 2.02
N GLN A 138 22.90 0.92 2.19
CA GLN A 138 23.77 -0.27 2.19
C GLN A 138 24.60 -0.36 0.90
N ASN A 139 23.96 -0.22 -0.26
CA ASN A 139 24.65 -0.26 -1.55
C ASN A 139 25.71 0.84 -1.67
N ASN A 140 25.41 2.06 -1.20
CA ASN A 140 26.38 3.17 -1.18
C ASN A 140 27.56 2.90 -0.24
N ARG A 141 27.34 2.20 0.87
CA ARG A 141 28.42 1.76 1.77
C ARG A 141 29.28 0.69 1.10
N LEU A 142 28.65 -0.33 0.53
CA LEU A 142 29.36 -1.44 -0.13
C LEU A 142 30.18 -0.99 -1.35
N ALA A 143 29.68 0.00 -2.11
CA ALA A 143 30.38 0.56 -3.26
C ALA A 143 31.72 1.24 -2.90
N LYS A 144 31.96 1.58 -1.63
CA LYS A 144 33.23 2.18 -1.13
C LYS A 144 34.19 1.13 -0.60
N MET A 145 33.80 -0.15 -0.56
CA MET A 145 34.64 -1.24 -0.06
C MET A 145 35.45 -1.84 -1.20
N GLU A 146 36.74 -2.09 -0.98
CA GLU A 146 37.61 -2.75 -1.96
C GLU A 146 37.30 -4.23 -2.13
N ASN A 147 36.90 -4.91 -1.04
CA ASN A 147 36.57 -6.33 -1.02
C ASN A 147 35.21 -6.51 -0.32
N VAL A 148 34.22 -6.97 -1.04
CA VAL A 148 32.86 -7.23 -0.51
C VAL A 148 32.67 -8.73 -0.41
N THR A 149 32.37 -9.19 0.79
CA THR A 149 32.03 -10.59 1.07
C THR A 149 30.53 -10.84 0.89
N ARG A 150 30.14 -12.12 0.86
CA ARG A 150 28.72 -12.49 0.84
C ARG A 150 27.97 -12.00 2.10
N ASP A 151 28.61 -12.04 3.24
CA ASP A 151 28.01 -11.61 4.51
C ASP A 151 27.79 -10.09 4.50
N ASP A 152 28.72 -9.31 3.95
CA ASP A 152 28.56 -7.87 3.77
C ASP A 152 27.35 -7.53 2.90
N LEU A 153 27.12 -8.30 1.80
CA LEU A 153 25.96 -8.12 0.91
C LEU A 153 24.63 -8.41 1.60
N MET A 154 24.64 -9.31 2.57
CA MET A 154 23.40 -9.72 3.29
C MET A 154 23.14 -8.88 4.54
N GLN A 155 24.14 -8.19 5.08
CA GLN A 155 24.05 -7.52 6.36
C GLN A 155 23.62 -6.05 6.22
N ILE A 156 22.53 -5.70 6.93
CA ILE A 156 22.10 -4.32 7.14
C ILE A 156 22.68 -3.84 8.47
N LEU A 157 23.44 -2.75 8.44
CA LEU A 157 24.08 -2.15 9.61
C LEU A 157 23.24 -0.98 10.19
N PRO A 158 23.47 -0.60 11.45
CA PRO A 158 22.88 0.61 12.03
C PRO A 158 23.12 1.86 11.19
N ASP A 159 24.32 2.04 10.65
CA ASP A 159 24.69 3.19 9.81
C ASP A 159 23.88 3.26 8.50
N ASP A 160 23.44 2.12 7.96
CA ASP A 160 22.60 2.09 6.77
C ASP A 160 21.21 2.69 7.09
N VAL A 161 20.66 2.39 8.29
CA VAL A 161 19.39 2.95 8.77
C VAL A 161 19.50 4.45 9.03
N LEU A 162 20.55 4.89 9.72
CA LEU A 162 20.80 6.31 10.01
C LEU A 162 20.98 7.12 8.74
N SER A 163 21.71 6.57 7.75
CA SER A 163 21.91 7.22 6.45
C SER A 163 20.64 7.28 5.60
N ALA A 164 19.73 6.33 5.74
CA ALA A 164 18.43 6.34 5.08
C ALA A 164 17.51 7.43 5.66
N ARG A 165 17.52 7.62 7.00
CA ARG A 165 16.75 8.62 7.70
C ARG A 165 17.04 10.04 7.20
N GLY A 166 18.32 10.43 7.10
CA GLY A 166 18.73 11.76 6.66
C GLY A 166 18.35 12.12 5.21
N LYS A 167 17.79 11.18 4.43
CA LYS A 167 17.32 11.41 3.05
C LYS A 167 15.80 11.47 2.92
N ILE A 168 15.09 11.07 3.94
CA ILE A 168 13.62 11.13 4.00
C ILE A 168 13.20 12.52 4.48
N ASP A 169 14.07 13.19 5.26
CA ASP A 169 13.85 14.52 5.81
C ASP A 169 14.22 15.67 4.83
N GLU A 170 14.77 15.37 3.63
CA GLU A 170 15.07 16.34 2.53
C GLU A 170 13.95 16.33 1.48
#